data_da1a99423818264920361485ea5ada1d
#
_entry.id   da1a99423818264920361485ea5ada1d
#
_cell.length_a   1.000
_cell.length_b   1.000
_cell.length_c   1.000
_cell.angle_alpha   90.00
_cell.angle_beta   90.00
_cell.angle_gamma   90.00
#
_symmetry.space_group_name_H-M   'P 1'
#
loop_
_entity.id
_entity.type
_entity.pdbx_description
1 polymer ?
#
loop_
_entity_poly.entity_id
_entity_poly.type
_entity_poly.pdbx_seq_one_letter_code
_entity_poly.pdbx_strand_id
1 'polypeptide(L)'
;MPLFEEKRDPKGRTATAERDLYTFVIAAAFLAIGVYIGVRVIGRAQPSRFDGNAKAQAALGISPRELAVLHEIAAGRSNKEIAVTLNVSPNTVKTHVARLFEKLDARRRTEAINKARDLGIVP
;
A
#
# COMPACT_ATOMS: atom_id res chain seq x y z
N MET A 1 60.52 7.35 35.35
CA MET A 1 59.84 8.49 34.71
C MET A 1 58.77 7.96 33.80
N PRO A 2 57.56 8.18 34.11
CA PRO A 2 56.52 7.83 33.18
C PRO A 2 56.49 8.88 32.06
N LEU A 3 57.14 8.60 30.97
CA LEU A 3 57.19 9.45 29.81
C LEU A 3 55.91 9.38 28.95
N PHE A 4 54.99 8.55 29.38
CA PHE A 4 53.71 8.40 28.70
C PHE A 4 52.59 8.48 29.70
N GLU A 5 52.33 9.67 30.22
CA GLU A 5 50.97 10.02 30.53
C GLU A 5 50.28 10.22 29.19
N GLU A 6 49.74 9.18 28.68
CA GLU A 6 48.76 9.26 27.67
C GLU A 6 47.63 10.13 28.22
N LYS A 7 47.66 11.40 27.93
CA LYS A 7 46.49 12.27 28.11
C LYS A 7 45.40 11.68 27.20
N ARG A 8 44.65 10.78 27.77
CA ARG A 8 43.40 10.34 27.16
C ARG A 8 42.53 11.59 27.05
N ASP A 9 42.54 12.14 25.88
CA ASP A 9 41.73 13.31 25.56
C ASP A 9 40.27 12.95 25.83
N PRO A 10 39.64 13.48 26.88
CA PRO A 10 38.25 13.18 27.15
C PRO A 10 37.32 13.70 26.02
N LYS A 11 37.83 14.58 25.19
CA LYS A 11 37.11 15.09 24.01
C LYS A 11 37.02 14.08 22.86
N GLY A 12 37.97 13.17 22.74
CA GLY A 12 37.94 12.14 21.70
C GLY A 12 36.89 11.05 21.96
N ARG A 13 36.60 10.76 23.24
CA ARG A 13 35.59 9.76 23.59
C ARG A 13 34.16 10.26 23.44
N THR A 14 33.93 11.52 23.74
CA THR A 14 32.59 12.13 23.59
C THR A 14 32.24 12.32 22.12
N ALA A 15 33.16 12.71 21.26
CA ALA A 15 32.94 12.88 19.84
C ALA A 15 32.64 11.55 19.15
N THR A 16 33.27 10.44 19.56
CA THR A 16 32.99 9.10 19.01
C THR A 16 31.64 8.59 19.49
N ALA A 17 31.31 8.77 20.76
CA ALA A 17 30.01 8.39 21.31
C ALA A 17 28.85 9.17 20.68
N GLU A 18 29.04 10.46 20.41
CA GLU A 18 28.04 11.28 19.72
C GLU A 18 27.84 10.80 18.28
N ARG A 19 28.90 10.51 17.56
CA ARG A 19 28.80 9.97 16.19
C ARG A 19 28.09 8.63 16.16
N ASP A 20 28.43 7.74 17.08
CA ASP A 20 27.78 6.43 17.22
C ASP A 20 26.29 6.60 17.56
N LEU A 21 25.95 7.52 18.44
CA LEU A 21 24.57 7.84 18.78
C LEU A 21 23.79 8.34 17.58
N TYR A 22 24.33 9.28 16.79
CA TYR A 22 23.71 9.75 15.54
C TYR A 22 23.54 8.62 14.54
N THR A 23 24.55 7.77 14.37
CA THR A 23 24.48 6.62 13.48
C THR A 23 23.37 5.67 13.88
N PHE A 24 23.26 5.35 15.16
CA PHE A 24 22.18 4.50 15.68
C PHE A 24 20.80 5.11 15.51
N VAL A 25 20.66 6.40 15.78
CA VAL A 25 19.38 7.12 15.63
C VAL A 25 18.96 7.14 14.16
N ILE A 26 19.86 7.45 13.25
CA ILE A 26 19.59 7.46 11.81
C ILE A 26 19.23 6.05 11.33
N ALA A 27 19.98 5.02 11.72
CA ALA A 27 19.70 3.64 11.37
C ALA A 27 18.33 3.18 11.89
N ALA A 28 17.99 3.52 13.14
CA ALA A 28 16.68 3.22 13.73
C ALA A 28 15.54 3.96 13.00
N ALA A 29 15.75 5.21 12.60
CA ALA A 29 14.77 5.98 11.84
C ALA A 29 14.53 5.36 10.45
N PHE A 30 15.59 4.98 9.73
CA PHE A 30 15.47 4.28 8.44
C PHE A 30 14.76 2.94 8.58
N LEU A 31 15.09 2.17 9.61
CA LEU A 31 14.42 0.89 9.88
C LEU A 31 12.92 1.09 10.15
N ALA A 32 12.58 2.06 11.00
CA ALA A 32 11.19 2.38 11.31
C ALA A 32 10.40 2.82 10.06
N ILE A 33 10.99 3.68 9.23
CA ILE A 33 10.40 4.11 7.96
C ILE A 33 10.25 2.93 7.00
N GLY A 34 11.27 2.09 6.87
CA GLY A 34 11.24 0.89 6.03
C GLY A 34 10.15 -0.09 6.46
N VAL A 35 10.03 -0.37 7.75
CA VAL A 35 8.97 -1.22 8.31
C VAL A 35 7.59 -0.58 8.09
N TYR A 36 7.46 0.72 8.34
CA TYR A 36 6.20 1.44 8.13
C TYR A 36 5.74 1.38 6.67
N ILE A 37 6.65 1.63 5.71
CA ILE A 37 6.36 1.53 4.29
C ILE A 37 6.06 0.08 3.90
N GLY A 38 6.84 -0.87 4.39
CA GLY A 38 6.64 -2.31 4.14
C GLY A 38 5.28 -2.79 4.63
N VAL A 39 4.89 -2.46 5.84
CA VAL A 39 3.57 -2.79 6.40
C VAL A 39 2.44 -2.14 5.60
N ARG A 40 2.61 -0.90 5.17
CA ARG A 40 1.63 -0.22 4.33
C ARG A 40 1.50 -0.84 2.94
N VAL A 41 2.61 -1.21 2.32
CA VAL A 41 2.61 -1.86 1.01
C VAL A 41 2.01 -3.26 1.10
N ILE A 42 2.38 -4.04 2.10
CA ILE A 42 1.85 -5.39 2.34
C ILE A 42 0.37 -5.33 2.76
N GLY A 43 -0.01 -4.37 3.60
CA GLY A 43 -1.40 -4.15 3.99
C GLY A 43 -2.32 -3.75 2.83
N ARG A 44 -1.75 -3.20 1.75
CA ARG A 44 -2.47 -2.91 0.50
C ARG A 44 -2.59 -4.11 -0.42
N ALA A 45 -1.74 -5.10 -0.25
CA ALA A 45 -1.72 -6.34 -1.02
C ALA A 45 -2.43 -7.47 -0.28
N GLN A 46 -3.40 -7.18 0.59
CA GLN A 46 -4.22 -8.25 1.17
C GLN A 46 -4.95 -8.98 0.04
N PRO A 47 -4.66 -10.27 -0.16
CA PRO A 47 -5.50 -11.05 -1.04
C PRO A 47 -6.90 -11.01 -0.46
N SER A 48 -7.87 -10.53 -1.23
CA SER A 48 -9.26 -10.69 -0.87
C SER A 48 -9.49 -12.19 -0.60
N ARG A 49 -10.07 -12.53 0.53
CA ARG A 49 -10.40 -13.91 0.91
C ARG A 49 -11.33 -14.61 -0.08
N PHE A 50 -11.78 -13.88 -1.08
CA PHE A 50 -12.59 -14.38 -2.16
C PHE A 50 -11.70 -14.57 -3.38
N ASP A 51 -11.37 -15.83 -3.65
CA ASP A 51 -10.72 -16.25 -4.90
C ASP A 51 -11.76 -16.16 -6.02
N GLY A 52 -12.03 -14.94 -6.46
CA GLY A 52 -12.92 -14.70 -7.59
C GLY A 52 -12.40 -15.42 -8.84
N ASN A 53 -13.25 -15.52 -9.85
CA ASN A 53 -12.92 -16.17 -11.11
C ASN A 53 -11.73 -15.51 -11.80
N ALA A 54 -10.54 -16.08 -11.60
CA ALA A 54 -9.29 -15.56 -12.15
C ALA A 54 -9.28 -15.55 -13.69
N LYS A 55 -9.96 -16.52 -14.32
CA LYS A 55 -10.10 -16.56 -15.78
C LYS A 55 -10.89 -15.40 -16.32
N ALA A 56 -12.01 -15.04 -15.69
CA ALA A 56 -12.82 -13.91 -16.09
C ALA A 56 -12.07 -12.58 -15.87
N GLN A 57 -11.34 -12.45 -14.77
CA GLN A 57 -10.51 -11.28 -14.52
C GLN A 57 -9.44 -11.11 -15.59
N ALA A 58 -8.75 -12.17 -15.95
CA ALA A 58 -7.72 -12.15 -16.99
C ALA A 58 -8.32 -11.88 -18.38
N ALA A 59 -9.46 -12.49 -18.70
CA ALA A 59 -10.14 -12.30 -19.98
C ALA A 59 -10.60 -10.85 -20.18
N LEU A 60 -11.04 -10.18 -19.13
CA LEU A 60 -11.46 -8.78 -19.15
C LEU A 60 -10.28 -7.80 -18.97
N GLY A 61 -9.10 -8.29 -18.64
CA GLY A 61 -7.93 -7.45 -18.38
C GLY A 61 -8.05 -6.57 -17.15
N ILE A 62 -8.76 -7.04 -16.12
CA ILE A 62 -8.94 -6.32 -14.84
C ILE A 62 -7.62 -6.34 -14.08
N SER A 63 -7.08 -5.15 -13.81
CA SER A 63 -5.86 -5.01 -13.01
C SER A 63 -6.14 -5.26 -11.52
N PRO A 64 -5.10 -5.58 -10.70
CA PRO A 64 -5.27 -5.76 -9.27
C PRO A 64 -5.89 -4.53 -8.57
N ARG A 65 -5.57 -3.33 -9.03
CA ARG A 65 -6.16 -2.09 -8.51
C ARG A 65 -7.62 -1.94 -8.86
N GLU A 66 -7.97 -2.22 -10.10
CA GLU A 66 -9.36 -2.22 -10.56
C GLU A 66 -10.18 -3.28 -9.82
N LEU A 67 -9.60 -4.44 -9.59
CA LEU A 67 -10.24 -5.49 -8.79
C LEU A 67 -10.52 -5.04 -7.36
N ALA A 68 -9.55 -4.38 -6.71
CA ALA A 68 -9.73 -3.83 -5.37
C ALA A 68 -10.87 -2.80 -5.35
N VAL A 69 -10.92 -1.92 -6.34
CA VAL A 69 -12.01 -0.94 -6.49
C VAL A 69 -13.36 -1.65 -6.71
N LEU A 70 -13.39 -2.69 -7.52
CA LEU A 70 -14.61 -3.46 -7.80
C LEU A 70 -15.18 -4.13 -6.55
N HIS A 71 -14.32 -4.70 -5.70
CA HIS A 71 -14.73 -5.26 -4.41
C HIS A 71 -15.35 -4.22 -3.50
N GLU A 72 -14.77 -3.03 -3.45
CA GLU A 72 -15.30 -1.93 -2.64
C GLU A 72 -16.65 -1.42 -3.19
N ILE A 73 -16.78 -1.35 -4.51
CA ILE A 73 -18.04 -1.01 -5.17
C ILE A 73 -19.12 -2.05 -4.82
N ALA A 74 -18.80 -3.33 -4.91
CA ALA A 74 -19.71 -4.42 -4.57
C ALA A 74 -20.11 -4.41 -3.09
N ALA A 75 -19.24 -3.93 -2.21
CA ALA A 75 -19.54 -3.72 -0.79
C ALA A 75 -20.43 -2.50 -0.52
N GLY A 76 -20.82 -1.75 -1.54
CA GLY A 76 -21.70 -0.59 -1.42
C GLY A 76 -21.03 0.72 -1.04
N ARG A 77 -19.72 0.81 -1.13
CA ARG A 77 -18.98 2.01 -0.75
C ARG A 77 -18.99 3.07 -1.85
N SER A 78 -19.09 4.34 -1.43
CA SER A 78 -18.97 5.48 -2.34
C SER A 78 -17.54 5.69 -2.84
N ASN A 79 -17.35 6.46 -3.92
CA ASN A 79 -16.02 6.78 -4.43
C ASN A 79 -15.14 7.47 -3.38
N LYS A 80 -15.71 8.31 -2.51
CA LYS A 80 -14.98 8.95 -1.41
C LYS A 80 -14.51 7.94 -0.37
N GLU A 81 -15.36 7.01 0.01
CA GLU A 81 -15.02 5.94 0.95
C GLU A 81 -13.97 5.00 0.38
N ILE A 82 -14.07 4.67 -0.91
CA ILE A 82 -13.07 3.86 -1.62
C ILE A 82 -11.72 4.59 -1.65
N ALA A 83 -11.71 5.89 -1.92
CA ALA A 83 -10.51 6.71 -1.91
C ALA A 83 -9.80 6.67 -0.55
N VAL A 84 -10.54 6.76 0.54
CA VAL A 84 -10.00 6.65 1.90
C VAL A 84 -9.48 5.24 2.15
N THR A 85 -10.27 4.21 1.84
CA THR A 85 -9.89 2.81 2.08
C THR A 85 -8.64 2.40 1.31
N LEU A 86 -8.54 2.78 0.05
CA LEU A 86 -7.40 2.45 -0.82
C LEU A 86 -6.27 3.48 -0.76
N ASN A 87 -6.46 4.55 0.00
CA ASN A 87 -5.50 5.64 0.16
C ASN A 87 -5.05 6.23 -1.19
N VAL A 88 -6.01 6.58 -2.00
CA VAL A 88 -5.84 7.24 -3.29
C VAL A 88 -6.75 8.46 -3.38
N SER A 89 -6.54 9.33 -4.37
CA SER A 89 -7.42 10.47 -4.57
C SER A 89 -8.79 10.03 -5.12
N PRO A 90 -9.87 10.78 -4.84
CA PRO A 90 -11.17 10.51 -5.45
C PRO A 90 -11.15 10.52 -6.98
N ASN A 91 -10.33 11.36 -7.59
CA ASN A 91 -10.15 11.39 -9.05
C ASN A 91 -9.53 10.10 -9.58
N THR A 92 -8.57 9.53 -8.86
CA THR A 92 -7.98 8.23 -9.17
C THR A 92 -9.02 7.12 -9.12
N VAL A 93 -9.89 7.13 -8.11
CA VAL A 93 -11.02 6.18 -7.99
C VAL A 93 -11.95 6.31 -9.20
N LYS A 94 -12.32 7.53 -9.57
CA LYS A 94 -13.16 7.77 -10.76
C LYS A 94 -12.55 7.19 -12.04
N THR A 95 -11.26 7.33 -12.22
CA THR A 95 -10.54 6.76 -13.35
C THR A 95 -10.59 5.24 -13.37
N HIS A 96 -10.37 4.61 -12.23
CA HIS A 96 -10.47 3.15 -12.10
C HIS A 96 -11.90 2.65 -12.31
N VAL A 97 -12.88 3.35 -11.79
CA VAL A 97 -14.30 3.03 -11.99
C VAL A 97 -14.68 3.12 -13.47
N ALA A 98 -14.25 4.17 -14.17
CA ALA A 98 -14.52 4.33 -15.60
C ALA A 98 -13.92 3.17 -16.41
N ARG A 99 -12.68 2.79 -16.14
CA ARG A 99 -12.02 1.66 -16.81
C ARG A 99 -12.72 0.33 -16.50
N LEU A 100 -13.14 0.12 -15.27
CA LEU A 100 -13.91 -1.06 -14.89
C LEU A 100 -15.22 -1.17 -15.65
N PHE A 101 -15.95 -0.07 -15.76
CA PHE A 101 -17.22 -0.06 -16.47
C PHE A 101 -17.03 -0.36 -17.95
N GLU A 102 -15.98 0.16 -18.58
CA GLU A 102 -15.63 -0.19 -19.95
C GLU A 102 -15.33 -1.69 -20.09
N LYS A 103 -14.50 -2.23 -19.19
CA LYS A 103 -14.10 -3.65 -19.24
C LYS A 103 -15.26 -4.60 -18.95
N LEU A 104 -16.19 -4.22 -18.09
CA LEU A 104 -17.41 -4.98 -17.79
C LEU A 104 -18.54 -4.71 -18.79
N ASP A 105 -18.35 -3.80 -19.72
CA ASP A 105 -19.40 -3.32 -20.63
C ASP A 105 -20.67 -2.89 -19.86
N ALA A 106 -20.45 -2.12 -18.79
CA ALA A 106 -21.50 -1.62 -17.92
C ALA A 106 -21.61 -0.11 -18.01
N ARG A 107 -22.84 0.40 -18.01
CA ARG A 107 -23.13 1.83 -18.04
C ARG A 107 -23.44 2.40 -16.66
N ARG A 108 -23.89 1.55 -15.75
CA ARG A 108 -24.32 1.92 -14.39
C ARG A 108 -23.58 1.09 -13.36
N ARG A 109 -23.45 1.64 -12.16
CA ARG A 109 -22.81 0.99 -11.01
C ARG A 109 -23.47 -0.35 -10.68
N THR A 110 -24.79 -0.40 -10.60
CA THR A 110 -25.56 -1.63 -10.34
C THR A 110 -25.36 -2.69 -11.42
N GLU A 111 -25.31 -2.27 -12.65
CA GLU A 111 -25.03 -3.16 -13.78
C GLU A 111 -23.62 -3.76 -13.70
N ALA A 112 -22.62 -2.96 -13.36
CA ALA A 112 -21.26 -3.41 -13.15
C ALA A 112 -21.15 -4.46 -12.03
N ILE A 113 -21.85 -4.24 -10.92
CA ILE A 113 -21.91 -5.17 -9.79
C ILE A 113 -22.56 -6.48 -10.21
N ASN A 114 -23.70 -6.41 -10.88
CA ASN A 114 -24.43 -7.59 -11.32
C ASN A 114 -23.60 -8.42 -12.33
N LYS A 115 -22.97 -7.78 -13.30
CA LYS A 115 -22.08 -8.45 -14.25
C LYS A 115 -20.89 -9.10 -13.55
N ALA A 116 -20.29 -8.42 -12.59
CA ALA A 116 -19.17 -8.96 -11.84
C ALA A 116 -19.60 -10.17 -10.98
N ARG A 117 -20.79 -10.15 -10.42
CA ARG A 117 -21.36 -11.31 -9.70
C ARG A 117 -21.67 -12.47 -10.63
N ASP A 118 -22.27 -12.22 -11.78
CA ASP A 118 -22.58 -13.24 -12.79
C ASP A 118 -21.32 -13.91 -13.32
N LEU A 119 -20.22 -13.17 -13.42
CA LEU A 119 -18.91 -13.69 -13.81
C LEU A 119 -18.16 -14.36 -12.66
N GLY A 120 -18.68 -14.31 -11.44
CA GLY A 120 -18.01 -14.87 -10.26
C GLY A 120 -16.77 -14.09 -9.81
N ILE A 121 -16.62 -12.84 -10.22
CA ILE A 121 -15.48 -12.00 -9.84
C ILE A 121 -15.66 -11.44 -8.42
N VAL A 122 -16.88 -11.12 -8.05
CA VAL A 122 -17.26 -10.68 -6.70
C VAL A 122 -18.38 -11.56 -6.16
N PRO A 123 -18.48 -11.70 -4.81
CA PRO A 123 -19.55 -12.47 -4.19
C PRO A 123 -20.94 -11.90 -4.38
#